data_54cad376e07274e246e93bdcf77574f8
#
_entry.id   54cad376e07274e246e93bdcf77574f8
#
_cell.length_a   1.000
_cell.length_b   1.000
_cell.length_c   1.000
_cell.angle_alpha   90.00
_cell.angle_beta   90.00
_cell.angle_gamma   90.00
#
_symmetry.space_group_name_H-M   'P 1'
#
loop_
_entity.id
_entity.type
_entity.pdbx_description
1 polymer ?
#
loop_
_entity_poly.entity_id
_entity_poly.type
_entity_poly.pdbx_seq_one_letter_code
_entity_poly.pdbx_strand_id
1 'polypeptide(L)'
;MNIKDTQQINSLLDELLQSQEDECVEFKEAKNDFDSKKLGKYFSAISNEANLRGKEEGWLIFGVDDKAHSIIGTQYRNSPKSLNSVKGEIARGTTQQISFVEIYELIREGKRVLLFQIPAAPKGIPMAFSGHYYARNAEELVPLDIEKIERIRKQYYSEDWSEQIVQEATIEDLDPKAIILARENYTNKFPHLAADVASWDDSTFLNKAKLTKKGKITRTALILLGKDEAAYLLNSAVRIRWKLIDRDNNDLDYEFFGIPMLLSVEKVFTKIRNLKYRYLQEGTIFPTEVTQYEPFSIREALNNCIAHQDYTKKAFINLIEGEDRLIFSNYGTFIPQSVEKVVLEDAPEEVYRNRFLVQAMFNLNMVDTVGGGIKKMFNYQRKRLFPMPEYDLSEGKVKMTLIGKILDMNYAQRLAQDEELTLEEIILLDKVQKRKELTTTEEKHLRKRHLIEGRKPNYFICKEISQKTGQKADYSKNKGLDKQYYLDFILNAIKDHSNMTRADIDKLLWEKLPDILTDVQKKNKINNLLAELKKQNKIKNIGTFKTSVWVLI
;
A
#
# COMPACT_ATOMS: atom_id res chain seq x y z
N MET A 1 5.03 21.82 6.59
CA MET A 1 4.18 22.57 7.55
C MET A 1 4.87 22.61 8.89
N ASN A 2 5.08 23.79 9.46
CA ASN A 2 5.76 23.95 10.73
C ASN A 2 4.75 24.19 11.85
N ILE A 3 5.01 23.59 13.01
CA ILE A 3 4.29 23.92 14.25
C ILE A 3 4.70 25.35 14.63
N LYS A 4 3.70 26.20 14.89
CA LYS A 4 3.91 27.63 15.22
C LYS A 4 4.17 27.79 16.72
N ASP A 5 5.02 28.71 17.08
CA ASP A 5 5.21 29.08 18.49
C ASP A 5 4.06 29.96 19.02
N THR A 6 4.04 30.19 20.33
CA THR A 6 2.95 30.94 20.99
C THR A 6 2.82 32.38 20.48
N GLN A 7 3.91 33.02 20.08
CA GLN A 7 3.89 34.40 19.57
C GLN A 7 3.31 34.42 18.15
N GLN A 8 3.74 33.50 17.29
CA GLN A 8 3.25 33.35 15.92
C GLN A 8 1.76 33.04 15.87
N ILE A 9 1.27 32.15 16.76
CA ILE A 9 -0.15 31.77 16.75
C ILE A 9 -1.05 32.89 17.32
N ASN A 10 -0.55 33.73 18.25
CA ASN A 10 -1.27 34.90 18.71
C ASN A 10 -1.37 35.95 17.60
N SER A 11 -0.29 36.25 16.90
CA SER A 11 -0.30 37.19 15.76
C SER A 11 -1.22 36.71 14.65
N LEU A 12 -1.20 35.41 14.37
CA LEU A 12 -2.11 34.80 13.39
C LEU A 12 -3.59 34.94 13.80
N LEU A 13 -3.92 34.72 15.07
CA LEU A 13 -5.28 34.91 15.55
C LEU A 13 -5.74 36.37 15.34
N ASP A 14 -4.88 37.35 15.65
CA ASP A 14 -5.21 38.77 15.45
C ASP A 14 -5.43 39.10 13.95
N GLU A 15 -4.64 38.53 13.05
CA GLU A 15 -4.82 38.65 11.60
C GLU A 15 -6.15 38.02 11.13
N LEU A 16 -6.47 36.80 11.60
CA LEU A 16 -7.68 36.08 11.22
C LEU A 16 -8.94 36.81 11.72
N LEU A 17 -8.93 37.37 12.93
CA LEU A 17 -10.07 38.14 13.47
C LEU A 17 -10.33 39.45 12.71
N GLN A 18 -9.28 40.03 12.09
CA GLN A 18 -9.40 41.24 11.26
C GLN A 18 -9.77 40.93 9.80
N SER A 19 -9.54 39.71 9.35
CA SER A 19 -9.88 39.28 8.00
C SER A 19 -11.37 38.93 7.88
N GLN A 20 -11.92 39.04 6.66
CA GLN A 20 -13.21 38.42 6.37
C GLN A 20 -13.06 36.89 6.31
N GLU A 21 -14.10 36.16 6.73
CA GLU A 21 -14.16 34.72 6.50
C GLU A 21 -13.96 34.43 5.01
N ASP A 22 -13.10 33.47 4.73
CA ASP A 22 -12.97 32.88 3.41
C ASP A 22 -13.21 31.36 3.51
N GLU A 23 -13.19 30.68 2.38
CA GLU A 23 -13.46 29.24 2.37
C GLU A 23 -12.39 28.40 3.09
N CYS A 24 -11.26 29.02 3.48
CA CYS A 24 -10.18 28.36 4.21
C CYS A 24 -10.15 28.71 5.71
N VAL A 25 -11.00 29.61 6.16
CA VAL A 25 -11.09 30.06 7.57
C VAL A 25 -12.53 30.05 8.02
N GLU A 26 -12.77 29.48 9.20
CA GLU A 26 -14.10 29.38 9.78
C GLU A 26 -14.07 29.68 11.26
N PHE A 27 -15.00 30.49 11.75
CA PHE A 27 -15.22 30.76 13.16
C PHE A 27 -16.44 30.02 13.68
N LYS A 28 -16.37 29.55 14.92
CA LYS A 28 -17.49 28.91 15.61
C LYS A 28 -17.48 29.23 17.09
N GLU A 29 -18.65 29.54 17.61
CA GLU A 29 -18.80 29.72 19.04
C GLU A 29 -18.39 28.47 19.83
N ALA A 30 -18.92 27.30 19.50
CA ALA A 30 -18.63 26.01 20.12
C ALA A 30 -18.53 26.11 21.66
N LYS A 31 -19.51 26.80 22.29
CA LYS A 31 -19.48 27.19 23.72
C LYS A 31 -19.13 26.04 24.65
N ASN A 32 -19.85 24.90 24.56
CA ASN A 32 -19.66 23.75 25.43
C ASN A 32 -19.32 22.48 24.65
N ASP A 33 -19.90 22.27 23.46
CA ASP A 33 -19.71 21.07 22.65
C ASP A 33 -19.83 21.43 21.17
N PHE A 34 -19.33 20.52 20.32
CA PHE A 34 -19.44 20.61 18.88
C PHE A 34 -19.52 19.20 18.28
N ASP A 35 -20.44 18.98 17.38
CA ASP A 35 -20.67 17.67 16.76
C ASP A 35 -19.43 17.19 15.99
N SER A 36 -18.90 16.00 16.36
CA SER A 36 -17.69 15.44 15.76
C SER A 36 -17.84 15.14 14.27
N LYS A 37 -19.05 14.81 13.80
CA LYS A 37 -19.30 14.60 12.37
C LYS A 37 -19.26 15.92 11.62
N LYS A 38 -19.83 16.99 12.22
CA LYS A 38 -19.78 18.34 11.65
C LYS A 38 -18.34 18.86 11.62
N LEU A 39 -17.55 18.60 12.67
CA LEU A 39 -16.12 18.91 12.71
C LEU A 39 -15.34 18.23 11.56
N GLY A 40 -15.59 16.95 11.33
CA GLY A 40 -14.96 16.21 10.22
C GLY A 40 -15.36 16.72 8.84
N LYS A 41 -16.61 17.17 8.67
CA LYS A 41 -17.05 17.82 7.42
C LYS A 41 -16.33 19.15 7.18
N TYR A 42 -16.18 20.00 8.21
CA TYR A 42 -15.38 21.22 8.11
C TYR A 42 -13.92 20.92 7.82
N PHE A 43 -13.34 19.90 8.46
CA PHE A 43 -11.99 19.45 8.14
C PHE A 43 -11.83 19.12 6.65
N SER A 44 -12.73 18.30 6.09
CA SER A 44 -12.73 17.96 4.68
C SER A 44 -12.87 19.20 3.78
N ALA A 45 -13.83 20.07 4.09
CA ALA A 45 -14.12 21.25 3.29
C ALA A 45 -12.95 22.25 3.27
N ILE A 46 -12.45 22.64 4.44
CA ILE A 46 -11.34 23.59 4.56
C ILE A 46 -10.06 23.02 3.94
N SER A 47 -9.79 21.72 4.12
CA SER A 47 -8.65 21.03 3.51
C SER A 47 -8.69 21.08 1.98
N ASN A 48 -9.86 20.83 1.38
CA ASN A 48 -10.05 20.88 -0.07
C ASN A 48 -9.95 22.32 -0.61
N GLU A 49 -10.55 23.30 0.07
CA GLU A 49 -10.49 24.69 -0.35
C GLU A 49 -9.08 25.28 -0.22
N ALA A 50 -8.33 24.93 0.84
CA ALA A 50 -6.93 25.32 0.98
C ALA A 50 -6.09 24.81 -0.21
N ASN A 51 -6.28 23.54 -0.60
CA ASN A 51 -5.62 22.98 -1.78
C ASN A 51 -5.99 23.74 -3.07
N LEU A 52 -7.28 23.97 -3.31
CA LEU A 52 -7.78 24.64 -4.53
C LEU A 52 -7.28 26.09 -4.66
N ARG A 53 -6.98 26.74 -3.55
CA ARG A 53 -6.46 28.12 -3.47
C ARG A 53 -4.93 28.18 -3.38
N GLY A 54 -4.25 27.04 -3.39
CA GLY A 54 -2.77 26.97 -3.29
C GLY A 54 -2.24 27.38 -1.92
N LYS A 55 -3.08 27.41 -0.87
CA LYS A 55 -2.65 27.61 0.52
C LYS A 55 -2.10 26.29 1.07
N GLU A 56 -1.15 26.35 2.00
CA GLU A 56 -0.62 25.15 2.66
C GLU A 56 -1.56 24.62 3.73
N GLU A 57 -2.39 25.49 4.33
CA GLU A 57 -3.25 25.18 5.45
C GLU A 57 -4.49 26.08 5.48
N GLY A 58 -5.51 25.65 6.21
CA GLY A 58 -6.66 26.44 6.59
C GLY A 58 -6.94 26.32 8.09
N TRP A 59 -7.91 27.08 8.60
CA TRP A 59 -8.13 27.26 10.02
C TRP A 59 -9.59 27.15 10.40
N LEU A 60 -9.86 26.40 11.47
CA LEU A 60 -11.15 26.40 12.16
C LEU A 60 -10.92 26.91 13.58
N ILE A 61 -11.63 27.92 13.98
CA ILE A 61 -11.43 28.60 15.26
C ILE A 61 -12.67 28.47 16.13
N PHE A 62 -12.51 27.94 17.34
CA PHE A 62 -13.58 27.85 18.33
C PHE A 62 -13.43 28.90 19.43
N GLY A 63 -14.56 29.38 19.94
CA GLY A 63 -14.62 30.41 20.97
C GLY A 63 -14.67 31.83 20.40
N VAL A 64 -15.03 31.97 19.14
CA VAL A 64 -15.23 33.24 18.43
C VAL A 64 -16.64 33.28 17.89
N ASP A 65 -17.30 34.44 18.00
CA ASP A 65 -18.61 34.69 17.41
C ASP A 65 -18.53 34.73 15.88
N ASP A 66 -19.38 33.96 15.21
CA ASP A 66 -19.34 33.77 13.76
C ASP A 66 -19.54 35.08 12.96
N LYS A 67 -20.29 36.06 13.54
CA LYS A 67 -20.65 37.32 12.83
C LYS A 67 -19.82 38.51 13.26
N ALA A 68 -19.61 38.63 14.59
CA ALA A 68 -18.92 39.78 15.15
C ALA A 68 -17.42 39.60 15.21
N HIS A 69 -16.92 38.40 14.94
CA HIS A 69 -15.51 37.98 15.10
C HIS A 69 -14.92 38.34 16.48
N SER A 70 -15.80 38.45 17.49
CA SER A 70 -15.41 38.75 18.86
C SER A 70 -15.14 37.49 19.66
N ILE A 71 -14.16 37.54 20.56
CA ILE A 71 -13.78 36.40 21.41
C ILE A 71 -14.85 36.24 22.51
N ILE A 72 -15.53 35.08 22.47
CA ILE A 72 -16.58 34.73 23.45
C ILE A 72 -16.13 33.58 24.38
N GLY A 73 -15.15 32.81 23.95
CA GLY A 73 -14.57 31.66 24.67
C GLY A 73 -15.29 30.32 24.44
N THR A 74 -14.56 29.21 24.63
CA THR A 74 -15.09 27.85 24.47
C THR A 74 -14.68 26.92 25.61
N GLN A 75 -15.56 25.98 25.97
CA GLN A 75 -15.29 24.87 26.88
C GLN A 75 -15.19 23.53 26.13
N TYR A 76 -15.17 23.56 24.81
CA TYR A 76 -15.05 22.35 23.98
C TYR A 76 -13.80 21.55 24.40
N ARG A 77 -14.01 20.27 24.78
CA ARG A 77 -12.91 19.35 25.16
C ARG A 77 -11.88 20.00 26.09
N ASN A 78 -12.33 20.47 27.26
CA ASN A 78 -11.57 21.29 28.22
C ASN A 78 -10.40 20.59 28.94
N SER A 79 -10.11 19.31 28.64
CA SER A 79 -8.92 18.62 29.13
C SER A 79 -7.95 18.29 28.00
N PRO A 80 -6.63 18.36 28.23
CA PRO A 80 -5.62 18.06 27.21
C PRO A 80 -5.80 16.66 26.57
N LYS A 81 -6.18 15.66 27.38
CA LYS A 81 -6.42 14.30 26.90
C LYS A 81 -7.62 14.22 25.95
N SER A 82 -8.72 14.90 26.28
CA SER A 82 -9.91 14.93 25.43
C SER A 82 -9.69 15.75 24.16
N LEU A 83 -8.90 16.81 24.20
CA LEU A 83 -8.55 17.62 23.05
C LEU A 83 -7.65 16.82 22.08
N ASN A 84 -6.65 16.12 22.59
CA ASN A 84 -5.78 15.28 21.76
C ASN A 84 -6.51 14.11 21.10
N SER A 85 -7.58 13.57 21.72
CA SER A 85 -8.37 12.48 21.11
C SER A 85 -9.05 12.90 19.81
N VAL A 86 -9.32 14.20 19.63
CA VAL A 86 -9.95 14.77 18.43
C VAL A 86 -9.13 14.48 17.17
N LYS A 87 -7.79 14.53 17.24
CA LYS A 87 -6.92 14.18 16.10
C LYS A 87 -7.19 12.76 15.61
N GLY A 88 -7.27 11.79 16.54
CA GLY A 88 -7.55 10.39 16.20
C GLY A 88 -9.01 10.15 15.74
N GLU A 89 -9.96 10.90 16.28
CA GLU A 89 -11.37 10.82 15.87
C GLU A 89 -11.54 11.25 14.41
N ILE A 90 -10.92 12.36 14.02
CA ILE A 90 -10.98 12.89 12.65
C ILE A 90 -10.19 12.00 11.68
N ALA A 91 -8.99 11.56 12.04
CA ALA A 91 -8.17 10.67 11.20
C ALA A 91 -8.94 9.42 10.73
N ARG A 92 -9.71 8.79 11.61
CA ARG A 92 -10.48 7.59 11.27
C ARG A 92 -11.52 7.79 10.18
N GLY A 93 -12.00 9.02 9.99
CA GLY A 93 -13.02 9.34 8.98
C GLY A 93 -12.47 9.96 7.70
N THR A 94 -11.21 10.37 7.68
CA THR A 94 -10.62 11.12 6.57
C THR A 94 -9.87 10.24 5.57
N THR A 95 -9.71 10.74 4.34
CA THR A 95 -8.86 10.12 3.31
C THR A 95 -7.44 10.00 3.84
N GLN A 96 -6.82 8.80 3.68
CA GLN A 96 -5.46 8.49 4.13
C GLN A 96 -5.21 8.72 5.64
N GLN A 97 -6.27 8.76 6.44
CA GLN A 97 -6.19 8.99 7.89
C GLN A 97 -5.48 10.30 8.27
N ILE A 98 -5.59 11.32 7.44
CA ILE A 98 -5.03 12.65 7.67
C ILE A 98 -5.83 13.36 8.76
N SER A 99 -5.16 14.08 9.66
CA SER A 99 -5.75 14.84 10.75
C SER A 99 -5.17 16.24 10.86
N PHE A 100 -5.56 16.97 11.90
CA PHE A 100 -5.02 18.29 12.21
C PHE A 100 -3.49 18.22 12.36
N VAL A 101 -2.80 19.19 11.78
CA VAL A 101 -1.35 19.40 12.01
C VAL A 101 -1.13 19.64 13.49
N GLU A 102 -1.85 20.66 14.03
CA GLU A 102 -1.84 20.97 15.45
C GLU A 102 -3.19 21.56 15.88
N ILE A 103 -3.47 21.50 17.19
CA ILE A 103 -4.61 22.15 17.85
C ILE A 103 -4.02 23.07 18.92
N TYR A 104 -4.09 24.37 18.68
CA TYR A 104 -3.56 25.38 19.60
C TYR A 104 -4.63 25.82 20.57
N GLU A 105 -4.25 25.96 21.82
CA GLU A 105 -5.07 26.49 22.88
C GLU A 105 -4.49 27.82 23.37
N LEU A 106 -5.28 28.89 23.27
CA LEU A 106 -4.90 30.23 23.71
C LEU A 106 -5.89 30.75 24.75
N ILE A 107 -5.38 31.58 25.65
CA ILE A 107 -6.22 32.38 26.56
C ILE A 107 -6.08 33.84 26.13
N ARG A 108 -7.18 34.40 25.63
CA ARG A 108 -7.26 35.81 25.20
C ARG A 108 -8.39 36.51 25.96
N GLU A 109 -8.11 37.65 26.56
CA GLU A 109 -9.08 38.40 27.38
C GLU A 109 -9.73 37.54 28.48
N GLY A 110 -8.96 36.60 29.07
CA GLY A 110 -9.47 35.66 30.07
C GLY A 110 -10.37 34.55 29.51
N LYS A 111 -10.52 34.45 28.19
CA LYS A 111 -11.37 33.48 27.49
C LYS A 111 -10.50 32.50 26.69
N ARG A 112 -10.93 31.24 26.66
CA ARG A 112 -10.24 30.16 25.95
C ARG A 112 -10.64 30.15 24.47
N VAL A 113 -9.66 30.11 23.57
CA VAL A 113 -9.82 29.99 22.12
C VAL A 113 -9.04 28.80 21.62
N LEU A 114 -9.63 28.00 20.71
CA LEU A 114 -8.95 26.89 20.06
C LEU A 114 -8.76 27.16 18.58
N LEU A 115 -7.55 26.96 18.06
CA LEU A 115 -7.25 27.06 16.64
C LEU A 115 -6.86 25.67 16.12
N PHE A 116 -7.64 25.15 15.19
CA PHE A 116 -7.38 23.88 14.52
C PHE A 116 -6.64 24.13 13.21
N GLN A 117 -5.38 23.74 13.14
CA GLN A 117 -4.55 23.82 11.93
C GLN A 117 -4.88 22.65 11.00
N ILE A 118 -5.55 22.93 9.90
CA ILE A 118 -6.03 21.95 8.92
C ILE A 118 -5.08 21.96 7.72
N PRO A 119 -4.41 20.84 7.40
CA PRO A 119 -3.55 20.79 6.22
C PRO A 119 -4.39 20.89 4.94
N ALA A 120 -3.85 21.52 3.90
CA ALA A 120 -4.44 21.42 2.57
C ALA A 120 -4.52 19.96 2.13
N ALA A 121 -5.55 19.61 1.39
CA ALA A 121 -5.66 18.29 0.77
C ALA A 121 -4.41 18.02 -0.08
N PRO A 122 -3.82 16.81 -0.02
CA PRO A 122 -2.67 16.49 -0.82
C PRO A 122 -2.94 16.70 -2.32
N LYS A 123 -1.92 17.15 -3.05
CA LYS A 123 -2.04 17.31 -4.51
C LYS A 123 -2.51 16.00 -5.15
N GLY A 124 -3.56 16.07 -5.93
CA GLY A 124 -4.16 14.93 -6.61
C GLY A 124 -5.17 14.10 -5.79
N ILE A 125 -5.30 14.37 -4.49
CA ILE A 125 -6.12 13.54 -3.59
C ILE A 125 -7.13 14.43 -2.85
N PRO A 126 -8.39 14.48 -3.32
CA PRO A 126 -9.43 15.19 -2.59
C PRO A 126 -9.64 14.60 -1.20
N MET A 127 -9.84 15.45 -0.20
CA MET A 127 -10.10 15.06 1.18
C MET A 127 -11.56 14.68 1.36
N ALA A 128 -11.83 13.42 1.72
CA ALA A 128 -13.16 12.98 2.13
C ALA A 128 -13.26 12.91 3.66
N PHE A 129 -14.49 12.99 4.16
CA PHE A 129 -14.82 12.58 5.52
C PHE A 129 -15.99 11.60 5.49
N SER A 130 -15.84 10.44 6.10
CA SER A 130 -16.82 9.33 6.07
C SER A 130 -17.28 8.98 4.64
N GLY A 131 -16.36 8.99 3.67
CA GLY A 131 -16.61 8.65 2.27
C GLY A 131 -17.23 9.76 1.41
N HIS A 132 -17.47 10.95 1.96
CA HIS A 132 -18.05 12.10 1.25
C HIS A 132 -17.06 13.25 1.19
N TYR A 133 -17.02 13.95 0.05
CA TYR A 133 -16.19 15.13 -0.16
C TYR A 133 -16.98 16.39 0.13
N TYR A 134 -16.40 17.32 0.90
CA TYR A 134 -17.03 18.58 1.27
C TYR A 134 -16.21 19.77 0.79
N ALA A 135 -16.91 20.88 0.56
CA ALA A 135 -16.38 22.18 0.19
C ALA A 135 -17.08 23.29 1.00
N ARG A 136 -16.58 24.48 0.88
CA ARG A 136 -17.28 25.68 1.33
C ARG A 136 -17.69 26.55 0.13
N ASN A 137 -18.86 27.15 0.23
CA ASN A 137 -19.33 28.18 -0.67
C ASN A 137 -19.65 29.39 0.20
N ALA A 138 -18.72 30.34 0.27
CA ALA A 138 -18.71 31.39 1.29
C ALA A 138 -18.79 30.77 2.72
N GLU A 139 -19.83 31.04 3.48
CA GLU A 139 -20.04 30.54 4.85
C GLU A 139 -20.72 29.15 4.90
N GLU A 140 -21.23 28.64 3.78
CA GLU A 140 -21.99 27.40 3.76
C GLU A 140 -21.10 26.17 3.51
N LEU A 141 -21.36 25.09 4.27
CA LEU A 141 -20.78 23.79 4.07
C LEU A 141 -21.59 23.03 3.00
N VAL A 142 -20.97 22.77 1.86
CA VAL A 142 -21.60 22.13 0.69
C VAL A 142 -20.85 20.87 0.27
N PRO A 143 -21.46 19.95 -0.50
CA PRO A 143 -20.71 18.90 -1.18
C PRO A 143 -19.67 19.50 -2.14
N LEU A 144 -18.47 18.89 -2.22
CA LEU A 144 -17.47 19.26 -3.21
C LEU A 144 -17.96 18.85 -4.59
N ASP A 145 -18.08 19.80 -5.51
CA ASP A 145 -18.53 19.54 -6.87
C ASP A 145 -17.49 18.77 -7.71
N ILE A 146 -17.97 18.16 -8.80
CA ILE A 146 -17.14 17.32 -9.67
C ILE A 146 -16.00 18.12 -10.30
N GLU A 147 -16.22 19.38 -10.68
CA GLU A 147 -15.21 20.23 -11.28
C GLU A 147 -14.06 20.51 -10.29
N LYS A 148 -14.36 20.83 -9.04
CA LYS A 148 -13.38 21.02 -7.98
C LYS A 148 -12.63 19.72 -7.67
N ILE A 149 -13.31 18.55 -7.65
CA ILE A 149 -12.69 17.24 -7.51
C ILE A 149 -11.67 17.03 -8.62
N GLU A 150 -12.06 17.26 -9.88
CA GLU A 150 -11.17 17.12 -11.03
C GLU A 150 -10.00 18.12 -11.01
N ARG A 151 -10.20 19.35 -10.53
CA ARG A 151 -9.11 20.32 -10.35
C ARG A 151 -8.07 19.81 -9.34
N ILE A 152 -8.48 19.25 -8.19
CA ILE A 152 -7.57 18.66 -7.22
C ILE A 152 -6.86 17.46 -7.83
N ARG A 153 -7.57 16.56 -8.50
CA ARG A 153 -7.00 15.37 -9.14
C ARG A 153 -5.98 15.72 -10.22
N LYS A 154 -6.26 16.72 -11.04
CA LYS A 154 -5.34 17.19 -12.09
C LYS A 154 -4.05 17.79 -11.54
N GLN A 155 -4.01 18.29 -10.31
CA GLN A 155 -2.79 18.80 -9.68
C GLN A 155 -1.72 17.71 -9.50
N TYR A 156 -2.12 16.45 -9.41
CA TYR A 156 -1.17 15.32 -9.37
C TYR A 156 -0.36 15.21 -10.67
N TYR A 157 -0.90 15.72 -11.77
CA TYR A 157 -0.33 15.63 -13.13
C TYR A 157 0.27 16.94 -13.62
N SER A 158 0.28 18.00 -12.81
CA SER A 158 0.57 19.35 -13.30
C SER A 158 2.03 19.60 -13.65
N GLU A 159 3.00 18.80 -13.16
CA GLU A 159 4.40 18.92 -13.56
C GLU A 159 5.06 17.54 -13.63
N ASP A 160 5.17 17.01 -14.83
CA ASP A 160 6.02 15.85 -15.06
C ASP A 160 7.49 16.23 -14.82
N TRP A 161 8.01 15.84 -13.65
CA TRP A 161 9.39 16.10 -13.26
C TRP A 161 10.39 15.60 -14.32
N SER A 162 10.07 14.49 -14.97
CA SER A 162 10.96 13.86 -15.95
C SER A 162 11.03 14.61 -17.28
N GLU A 163 10.00 15.40 -17.63
CA GLU A 163 9.93 16.20 -18.86
C GLU A 163 10.75 17.49 -18.79
N GLN A 164 11.16 17.91 -17.60
CA GLN A 164 11.83 19.18 -17.42
C GLN A 164 13.19 19.23 -18.14
N ILE A 165 13.42 20.35 -18.85
CA ILE A 165 14.67 20.63 -19.55
C ILE A 165 15.75 20.97 -18.53
N VAL A 166 16.93 20.38 -18.69
CA VAL A 166 18.13 20.71 -17.93
C VAL A 166 18.97 21.66 -18.77
N GLN A 167 18.93 22.95 -18.42
CA GLN A 167 19.50 24.02 -19.26
C GLN A 167 21.02 23.89 -19.46
N GLU A 168 21.72 23.33 -18.48
CA GLU A 168 23.17 23.17 -18.47
C GLU A 168 23.63 21.90 -19.20
N ALA A 169 22.70 20.97 -19.48
CA ALA A 169 23.02 19.69 -20.09
C ALA A 169 23.14 19.79 -21.60
N THR A 170 24.12 19.10 -22.13
CA THR A 170 24.41 18.96 -23.55
C THR A 170 24.42 17.50 -23.99
N ILE A 171 24.56 17.22 -25.27
CA ILE A 171 24.69 15.87 -25.80
C ILE A 171 25.97 15.17 -25.29
N GLU A 172 27.00 15.94 -24.93
CA GLU A 172 28.26 15.43 -24.40
C GLU A 172 28.10 14.83 -23.00
N ASP A 173 27.04 15.18 -22.29
CA ASP A 173 26.69 14.60 -20.99
C ASP A 173 26.01 13.23 -21.11
N LEU A 174 25.73 12.77 -22.34
CA LEU A 174 25.14 11.46 -22.61
C LEU A 174 26.24 10.43 -22.89
N ASP A 175 25.99 9.18 -22.45
CA ASP A 175 26.90 8.06 -22.67
C ASP A 175 26.78 7.51 -24.09
N PRO A 176 27.86 7.49 -24.89
CA PRO A 176 27.79 7.02 -26.29
C PRO A 176 27.33 5.55 -26.41
N LYS A 177 27.68 4.68 -25.44
CA LYS A 177 27.24 3.28 -25.42
C LYS A 177 25.75 3.18 -25.19
N ALA A 178 25.22 4.04 -24.28
CA ALA A 178 23.79 4.10 -24.05
C ALA A 178 23.03 4.63 -25.27
N ILE A 179 23.58 5.58 -26.03
CA ILE A 179 22.96 6.06 -27.28
C ILE A 179 22.92 4.95 -28.33
N ILE A 180 24.02 4.17 -28.48
CA ILE A 180 24.08 3.05 -29.45
C ILE A 180 23.01 2.01 -29.07
N LEU A 181 22.96 1.57 -27.82
CA LEU A 181 21.96 0.61 -27.34
C LEU A 181 20.54 1.14 -27.49
N ALA A 182 20.33 2.44 -27.24
CA ALA A 182 19.03 3.09 -27.42
C ALA A 182 18.56 3.03 -28.88
N ARG A 183 19.46 3.25 -29.86
CA ARG A 183 19.16 3.13 -31.30
C ARG A 183 18.82 1.68 -31.67
N GLU A 184 19.57 0.71 -31.17
CA GLU A 184 19.29 -0.70 -31.41
C GLU A 184 17.92 -1.09 -30.87
N ASN A 185 17.63 -0.72 -29.64
CA ASN A 185 16.35 -0.99 -28.99
C ASN A 185 15.17 -0.30 -29.69
N TYR A 186 15.36 0.94 -30.14
CA TYR A 186 14.36 1.68 -30.92
C TYR A 186 14.09 0.97 -32.25
N THR A 187 15.14 0.55 -32.97
CA THR A 187 15.02 -0.19 -34.23
C THR A 187 14.31 -1.54 -34.00
N ASN A 188 14.62 -2.26 -32.93
CA ASN A 188 13.95 -3.50 -32.56
C ASN A 188 12.46 -3.29 -32.27
N LYS A 189 12.12 -2.16 -31.66
CA LYS A 189 10.72 -1.78 -31.36
C LYS A 189 9.95 -1.38 -32.60
N PHE A 190 10.61 -0.68 -33.52
CA PHE A 190 10.03 -0.14 -34.74
C PHE A 190 10.81 -0.60 -36.00
N PRO A 191 10.74 -1.89 -36.40
CA PRO A 191 11.54 -2.44 -37.48
C PRO A 191 11.30 -1.74 -38.85
N HIS A 192 10.10 -1.21 -39.04
CA HIS A 192 9.74 -0.46 -40.27
C HIS A 192 10.47 0.88 -40.39
N LEU A 193 11.05 1.41 -39.31
CA LEU A 193 11.84 2.65 -39.30
C LEU A 193 13.36 2.41 -39.34
N ALA A 194 13.82 1.18 -39.52
CA ALA A 194 15.25 0.84 -39.41
C ALA A 194 16.15 1.68 -40.33
N ALA A 195 15.75 1.88 -41.60
CA ALA A 195 16.48 2.69 -42.54
C ALA A 195 16.54 4.18 -42.16
N ASP A 196 15.43 4.71 -41.64
CA ASP A 196 15.33 6.08 -41.18
C ASP A 196 16.22 6.30 -39.95
N VAL A 197 16.14 5.39 -38.95
CA VAL A 197 16.95 5.44 -37.72
C VAL A 197 18.45 5.44 -38.05
N ALA A 198 18.87 4.67 -39.05
CA ALA A 198 20.26 4.62 -39.48
C ALA A 198 20.72 5.95 -40.10
N SER A 199 19.82 6.73 -40.71
CA SER A 199 20.11 8.02 -41.34
C SER A 199 20.07 9.22 -40.39
N TRP A 200 19.42 9.09 -39.23
CA TRP A 200 19.29 10.19 -38.25
C TRP A 200 20.60 10.49 -37.53
N ASP A 201 20.91 11.78 -37.41
CA ASP A 201 21.93 12.21 -36.46
C ASP A 201 21.43 12.01 -35.00
N ASP A 202 22.31 12.18 -34.02
CA ASP A 202 21.95 11.96 -32.61
C ASP A 202 20.87 12.93 -32.13
N SER A 203 20.91 14.19 -32.57
CA SER A 203 19.90 15.18 -32.19
C SER A 203 18.51 14.79 -32.69
N THR A 204 18.40 14.35 -33.92
CA THR A 204 17.15 13.88 -34.51
C THR A 204 16.66 12.62 -33.84
N PHE A 205 17.55 11.64 -33.62
CA PHE A 205 17.21 10.40 -32.92
C PHE A 205 16.66 10.66 -31.50
N LEU A 206 17.38 11.45 -30.71
CA LEU A 206 16.98 11.77 -29.32
C LEU A 206 15.62 12.46 -29.28
N ASN A 207 15.33 13.33 -30.24
CA ASN A 207 14.04 14.02 -30.33
C ASN A 207 12.91 13.04 -30.70
N LYS A 208 13.14 12.17 -31.68
CA LYS A 208 12.18 11.11 -32.09
C LYS A 208 11.91 10.11 -30.99
N ALA A 209 12.95 9.71 -30.25
CA ALA A 209 12.85 8.81 -29.13
C ALA A 209 12.19 9.44 -27.86
N LYS A 210 11.82 10.74 -27.88
CA LYS A 210 11.25 11.50 -26.76
C LYS A 210 12.22 11.64 -25.57
N LEU A 211 13.50 11.84 -25.88
CA LEU A 211 14.55 12.08 -24.88
C LEU A 211 14.88 13.58 -24.77
N THR A 212 14.57 14.34 -25.81
CA THR A 212 14.75 15.79 -25.84
C THR A 212 13.43 16.51 -26.10
N LYS A 213 13.38 17.79 -25.72
CA LYS A 213 12.26 18.70 -25.99
C LYS A 213 12.77 19.94 -26.69
N LYS A 214 12.34 20.15 -27.94
CA LYS A 214 12.86 21.23 -28.80
C LYS A 214 14.39 21.20 -28.94
N GLY A 215 14.97 20.01 -29.06
CA GLY A 215 16.42 19.81 -29.17
C GLY A 215 17.21 19.98 -27.87
N LYS A 216 16.56 20.28 -26.74
CA LYS A 216 17.21 20.43 -25.43
C LYS A 216 17.11 19.16 -24.61
N ILE A 217 18.17 18.85 -23.86
CA ILE A 217 18.26 17.68 -22.99
C ILE A 217 17.25 17.79 -21.85
N THR A 218 16.48 16.71 -21.63
CA THR A 218 15.54 16.60 -20.51
C THR A 218 16.11 15.75 -19.38
N ARG A 219 15.48 15.77 -18.20
CA ARG A 219 15.83 14.84 -17.14
C ARG A 219 15.69 13.37 -17.55
N THR A 220 14.71 13.06 -18.41
CA THR A 220 14.54 11.73 -19.01
C THR A 220 15.79 11.29 -19.79
N ALA A 221 16.35 12.16 -20.61
CA ALA A 221 17.58 11.84 -21.37
C ALA A 221 18.75 11.54 -20.42
N LEU A 222 18.93 12.34 -19.38
CA LEU A 222 19.97 12.10 -18.39
C LEU A 222 19.73 10.82 -17.57
N ILE A 223 18.48 10.52 -17.18
CA ILE A 223 18.16 9.27 -16.46
C ILE A 223 18.53 8.05 -17.31
N LEU A 224 18.09 8.04 -18.56
CA LEU A 224 18.21 6.85 -19.42
C LEU A 224 19.59 6.73 -20.08
N LEU A 225 20.19 7.85 -20.48
CA LEU A 225 21.40 7.88 -21.31
C LEU A 225 22.57 8.69 -20.72
N GLY A 226 22.38 9.43 -19.59
CA GLY A 226 23.41 10.31 -19.04
C GLY A 226 24.63 9.55 -18.54
N LYS A 227 25.82 10.11 -18.69
CA LYS A 227 27.04 9.64 -18.04
C LYS A 227 26.92 9.72 -16.52
N ASP A 228 27.60 8.86 -15.77
CA ASP A 228 27.55 8.89 -14.30
C ASP A 228 28.01 10.24 -13.73
N GLU A 229 29.01 10.87 -14.37
CA GLU A 229 29.52 12.19 -14.00
C GLU A 229 28.47 13.30 -14.14
N ALA A 230 27.49 13.12 -15.03
CA ALA A 230 26.39 14.08 -15.23
C ALA A 230 25.24 13.92 -14.23
N ALA A 231 25.29 12.96 -13.31
CA ALA A 231 24.23 12.68 -12.35
C ALA A 231 23.89 13.90 -11.47
N TYR A 232 24.85 14.80 -11.19
CA TYR A 232 24.63 16.01 -10.39
C TYR A 232 23.61 16.96 -11.03
N LEU A 233 23.49 16.96 -12.35
CA LEU A 233 22.53 17.79 -13.11
C LEU A 233 21.06 17.43 -12.81
N LEU A 234 20.80 16.20 -12.34
CA LEU A 234 19.45 15.74 -12.00
C LEU A 234 18.98 16.29 -10.64
N ASN A 235 19.88 16.76 -9.77
CA ASN A 235 19.58 17.18 -8.40
C ASN A 235 18.69 16.17 -7.65
N SER A 236 18.88 14.88 -7.94
CA SER A 236 18.12 13.76 -7.40
C SER A 236 18.99 12.52 -7.25
N ALA A 237 18.61 11.60 -6.37
CA ALA A 237 19.30 10.34 -6.17
C ALA A 237 18.80 9.27 -7.17
N VAL A 238 19.17 9.42 -8.46
CA VAL A 238 18.76 8.48 -9.52
C VAL A 238 19.70 7.27 -9.50
N ARG A 239 19.46 6.35 -8.57
CA ARG A 239 20.25 5.12 -8.38
C ARG A 239 19.37 3.94 -7.99
N ILE A 240 19.76 2.74 -8.44
CA ILE A 240 19.23 1.48 -7.94
C ILE A 240 20.26 0.93 -6.94
N ARG A 241 19.80 0.66 -5.72
CA ARG A 241 20.59 -0.05 -4.71
C ARG A 241 20.19 -1.51 -4.73
N TRP A 242 21.06 -2.38 -5.18
CA TRP A 242 20.96 -3.82 -4.98
C TRP A 242 21.62 -4.20 -3.66
N LYS A 243 21.00 -5.12 -2.93
CA LYS A 243 21.46 -5.59 -1.63
C LYS A 243 21.16 -7.08 -1.52
N LEU A 244 22.16 -7.86 -1.16
CA LEU A 244 22.02 -9.28 -0.86
C LEU A 244 21.95 -9.48 0.66
N ILE A 245 20.97 -10.22 1.13
CA ILE A 245 20.78 -10.53 2.55
C ILE A 245 20.69 -12.03 2.81
N ASP A 246 21.09 -12.44 4.02
CA ASP A 246 20.89 -13.80 4.52
C ASP A 246 19.48 -13.99 5.12
N ARG A 247 19.25 -15.17 5.74
CA ARG A 247 17.96 -15.52 6.40
C ARG A 247 17.64 -14.65 7.61
N ASP A 248 18.68 -14.16 8.28
CA ASP A 248 18.57 -13.31 9.47
C ASP A 248 18.50 -11.80 9.11
N ASN A 249 18.41 -11.49 7.80
CA ASN A 249 18.44 -10.15 7.21
C ASN A 249 19.78 -9.40 7.40
N ASN A 250 20.90 -10.11 7.63
CA ASN A 250 22.21 -9.49 7.62
C ASN A 250 22.67 -9.24 6.17
N ASP A 251 23.38 -8.14 5.98
CA ASP A 251 23.91 -7.73 4.68
C ASP A 251 25.10 -8.63 4.30
N LEU A 252 25.00 -9.29 3.16
CA LEU A 252 26.08 -10.10 2.58
C LEU A 252 26.86 -9.32 1.51
N ASP A 253 26.17 -8.54 0.68
CA ASP A 253 26.75 -7.72 -0.39
C ASP A 253 25.82 -6.57 -0.75
N TYR A 254 26.33 -5.51 -1.34
CA TYR A 254 25.53 -4.41 -1.89
C TYR A 254 26.26 -3.69 -3.01
N GLU A 255 25.51 -3.12 -3.93
CA GLU A 255 26.04 -2.32 -5.02
C GLU A 255 25.04 -1.22 -5.44
N PHE A 256 25.57 -0.10 -5.91
CA PHE A 256 24.77 1.00 -6.43
C PHE A 256 24.98 1.11 -7.94
N PHE A 257 23.86 1.19 -8.66
CA PHE A 257 23.83 1.37 -10.10
C PHE A 257 23.22 2.75 -10.40
N GLY A 258 24.03 3.65 -10.95
CA GLY A 258 23.63 5.00 -11.33
C GLY A 258 23.09 5.08 -12.75
N ILE A 259 23.03 6.27 -13.28
CA ILE A 259 22.77 6.52 -14.71
C ILE A 259 23.99 6.07 -15.54
N PRO A 260 23.78 5.70 -16.82
CA PRO A 260 22.50 5.61 -17.54
C PRO A 260 21.68 4.38 -17.17
N MET A 261 20.40 4.59 -16.83
CA MET A 261 19.52 3.51 -16.41
C MET A 261 19.31 2.44 -17.49
N LEU A 262 19.38 2.82 -18.77
CA LEU A 262 19.30 1.86 -19.87
C LEU A 262 20.37 0.76 -19.77
N LEU A 263 21.60 1.10 -19.38
CA LEU A 263 22.69 0.14 -19.17
C LEU A 263 22.64 -0.50 -17.78
N SER A 264 22.20 0.26 -16.77
CA SER A 264 22.21 -0.18 -15.40
C SER A 264 21.18 -1.28 -15.12
N VAL A 265 20.03 -1.29 -15.79
CA VAL A 265 19.03 -2.37 -15.68
C VAL A 265 19.65 -3.73 -16.05
N GLU A 266 20.44 -3.80 -17.11
CA GLU A 266 21.12 -5.03 -17.53
C GLU A 266 22.17 -5.48 -16.49
N LYS A 267 22.96 -4.54 -15.96
CA LYS A 267 23.93 -4.82 -14.90
C LYS A 267 23.25 -5.35 -13.64
N VAL A 268 22.15 -4.75 -13.22
CA VAL A 268 21.35 -5.22 -12.07
C VAL A 268 20.80 -6.61 -12.34
N PHE A 269 20.28 -6.86 -13.55
CA PHE A 269 19.76 -8.17 -13.92
C PHE A 269 20.83 -9.26 -13.83
N THR A 270 22.04 -9.00 -14.33
CA THR A 270 23.16 -9.95 -14.26
C THR A 270 23.72 -10.15 -12.85
N LYS A 271 23.52 -9.18 -11.94
CA LYS A 271 23.93 -9.28 -10.53
C LYS A 271 23.03 -10.23 -9.74
N ILE A 272 21.75 -10.34 -10.09
CA ILE A 272 20.80 -11.26 -9.45
C ILE A 272 21.21 -12.71 -9.73
N ARG A 273 21.35 -13.53 -8.70
CA ARG A 273 21.84 -14.92 -8.82
C ARG A 273 20.94 -15.83 -9.63
N ASN A 274 19.63 -15.60 -9.59
CA ASN A 274 18.59 -16.33 -10.34
C ASN A 274 18.87 -17.84 -10.49
N LEU A 275 18.90 -18.57 -9.38
CA LEU A 275 19.27 -19.98 -9.32
C LEU A 275 18.32 -20.85 -10.17
N LYS A 276 18.85 -22.00 -10.64
CA LYS A 276 18.03 -23.00 -11.33
C LYS A 276 17.64 -24.11 -10.37
N TYR A 277 16.36 -24.43 -10.33
CA TYR A 277 15.81 -25.56 -9.60
C TYR A 277 15.53 -26.72 -10.54
N ARG A 278 15.81 -27.93 -10.08
CA ARG A 278 15.43 -29.17 -10.77
C ARG A 278 14.42 -29.91 -9.91
N TYR A 279 13.29 -30.25 -10.47
CA TYR A 279 12.27 -31.08 -9.81
C TYR A 279 11.73 -32.12 -10.77
N LEU A 280 11.37 -33.29 -10.22
CA LEU A 280 10.67 -34.34 -10.96
C LEU A 280 9.17 -34.12 -10.82
N GLN A 281 8.47 -33.95 -11.94
CA GLN A 281 7.02 -33.97 -11.94
C GLN A 281 6.53 -35.41 -11.82
N GLU A 282 5.46 -35.66 -11.04
CA GLU A 282 4.81 -36.95 -10.99
C GLU A 282 4.43 -37.43 -12.40
N GLY A 283 4.83 -38.68 -12.75
CA GLY A 283 4.56 -39.27 -14.06
C GLY A 283 5.62 -38.97 -15.13
N THR A 284 6.69 -38.25 -14.82
CA THR A 284 7.82 -38.04 -15.74
C THR A 284 9.12 -38.59 -15.19
N ILE A 285 10.00 -39.13 -16.08
CA ILE A 285 11.35 -39.61 -15.73
C ILE A 285 12.43 -38.57 -15.94
N PHE A 286 12.08 -37.42 -16.54
CA PHE A 286 13.04 -36.34 -16.79
C PHE A 286 12.74 -35.16 -15.85
N PRO A 287 13.78 -34.61 -15.17
CA PRO A 287 13.61 -33.46 -14.33
C PRO A 287 13.31 -32.20 -15.18
N THR A 288 12.39 -31.39 -14.70
CA THR A 288 12.13 -30.06 -15.26
C THR A 288 13.04 -29.04 -14.60
N GLU A 289 13.75 -28.23 -15.39
CA GLU A 289 14.54 -27.10 -14.88
C GLU A 289 13.72 -25.81 -14.93
N VAL A 290 13.69 -25.10 -13.82
CA VAL A 290 13.02 -23.80 -13.71
C VAL A 290 13.97 -22.81 -13.04
N THR A 291 14.13 -21.63 -13.63
CA THR A 291 14.84 -20.52 -12.99
C THR A 291 14.07 -20.05 -11.76
N GLN A 292 14.78 -19.58 -10.74
CA GLN A 292 14.15 -19.08 -9.52
C GLN A 292 13.18 -17.93 -9.81
N TYR A 293 13.57 -17.02 -10.67
CA TYR A 293 12.74 -15.89 -11.09
C TYR A 293 12.60 -15.85 -12.61
N GLU A 294 11.43 -15.49 -13.08
CA GLU A 294 11.19 -15.30 -14.51
C GLU A 294 11.87 -13.99 -14.98
N PRO A 295 12.76 -14.04 -16.01
CA PRO A 295 13.47 -12.86 -16.50
C PRO A 295 12.55 -11.67 -16.84
N PHE A 296 11.41 -11.95 -17.44
CA PHE A 296 10.40 -10.92 -17.71
C PHE A 296 9.96 -10.21 -16.43
N SER A 297 9.68 -10.97 -15.36
CA SER A 297 9.18 -10.42 -14.10
C SER A 297 10.21 -9.53 -13.40
N ILE A 298 11.50 -9.88 -13.47
CA ILE A 298 12.59 -9.03 -12.95
C ILE A 298 12.65 -7.72 -13.74
N ARG A 299 12.67 -7.81 -15.08
CA ARG A 299 12.75 -6.63 -15.96
C ARG A 299 11.56 -5.71 -15.75
N GLU A 300 10.36 -6.27 -15.72
CA GLU A 300 9.13 -5.51 -15.51
C GLU A 300 9.13 -4.79 -14.16
N ALA A 301 9.52 -5.47 -13.09
CA ALA A 301 9.60 -4.89 -11.76
C ALA A 301 10.61 -3.73 -11.67
N LEU A 302 11.81 -3.91 -12.25
CA LEU A 302 12.84 -2.86 -12.29
C LEU A 302 12.37 -1.64 -13.09
N ASN A 303 11.82 -1.87 -14.28
CA ASN A 303 11.34 -0.80 -15.13
C ASN A 303 10.15 -0.06 -14.52
N ASN A 304 9.23 -0.78 -13.84
CA ASN A 304 8.15 -0.15 -13.09
C ASN A 304 8.69 0.72 -11.94
N CYS A 305 9.72 0.28 -11.23
CA CYS A 305 10.36 1.11 -10.21
C CYS A 305 10.95 2.40 -10.82
N ILE A 306 11.60 2.33 -11.97
CA ILE A 306 12.17 3.51 -12.67
C ILE A 306 11.05 4.43 -13.17
N ALA A 307 10.03 3.88 -13.82
CA ALA A 307 8.92 4.62 -14.40
C ALA A 307 8.07 5.36 -13.33
N HIS A 308 7.87 4.75 -12.18
CA HIS A 308 6.97 5.24 -11.13
C HIS A 308 7.67 5.85 -9.90
N GLN A 309 9.01 5.90 -9.87
CA GLN A 309 9.76 6.56 -8.80
C GLN A 309 9.35 8.03 -8.67
N ASP A 310 9.09 8.46 -7.46
CA ASP A 310 9.00 9.89 -7.13
C ASP A 310 10.40 10.47 -6.94
N TYR A 311 10.98 10.96 -8.02
CA TYR A 311 12.34 11.52 -8.03
C TYR A 311 12.47 12.80 -7.19
N THR A 312 11.37 13.45 -6.84
CA THR A 312 11.39 14.63 -5.96
C THR A 312 11.77 14.29 -4.53
N LYS A 313 11.58 13.02 -4.12
CA LYS A 313 11.95 12.52 -2.80
C LYS A 313 13.44 12.28 -2.61
N LYS A 314 14.26 12.40 -3.67
CA LYS A 314 15.72 12.17 -3.64
C LYS A 314 16.11 10.82 -2.99
N ALA A 315 15.31 9.79 -3.19
CA ALA A 315 15.47 8.48 -2.61
C ALA A 315 15.86 7.44 -3.67
N PHE A 316 16.56 6.37 -3.25
CA PHE A 316 16.96 5.28 -4.13
C PHE A 316 15.79 4.35 -4.45
N ILE A 317 15.85 3.75 -5.64
CA ILE A 317 15.13 2.52 -5.94
C ILE A 317 15.88 1.40 -5.22
N ASN A 318 15.17 0.51 -4.53
CA ASN A 318 15.81 -0.59 -3.82
C ASN A 318 15.41 -1.92 -4.42
N LEU A 319 16.41 -2.79 -4.59
CA LEU A 319 16.26 -4.20 -4.88
C LEU A 319 16.99 -4.99 -3.78
N ILE A 320 16.22 -5.72 -2.98
CA ILE A 320 16.76 -6.59 -1.95
C ILE A 320 16.61 -8.03 -2.41
N GLU A 321 17.72 -8.75 -2.51
CA GLU A 321 17.77 -10.15 -2.85
C GLU A 321 17.97 -10.98 -1.58
N GLY A 322 16.99 -11.80 -1.24
CA GLY A 322 17.07 -12.83 -0.21
C GLY A 322 17.33 -14.20 -0.81
N GLU A 323 17.26 -15.24 0.02
CA GLU A 323 17.45 -16.63 -0.43
C GLU A 323 16.34 -17.10 -1.38
N ASP A 324 15.10 -16.68 -1.10
CA ASP A 324 13.89 -17.17 -1.78
C ASP A 324 13.00 -16.04 -2.30
N ARG A 325 13.45 -14.80 -2.28
CA ARG A 325 12.65 -13.64 -2.69
C ARG A 325 13.49 -12.50 -3.24
N LEU A 326 12.90 -11.76 -4.16
CA LEU A 326 13.35 -10.43 -4.58
C LEU A 326 12.34 -9.40 -4.11
N ILE A 327 12.81 -8.32 -3.50
CA ILE A 327 11.97 -7.21 -3.05
C ILE A 327 12.38 -5.96 -3.81
N PHE A 328 11.49 -5.47 -4.64
CA PHE A 328 11.62 -4.22 -5.38
C PHE A 328 10.86 -3.12 -4.66
N SER A 329 11.45 -1.95 -4.50
CA SER A 329 10.69 -0.83 -3.93
C SER A 329 11.12 0.52 -4.48
N ASN A 330 10.12 1.37 -4.67
CA ASN A 330 10.28 2.75 -5.08
C ASN A 330 9.36 3.67 -4.26
N TYR A 331 9.73 4.95 -4.16
CA TYR A 331 8.87 5.97 -3.56
C TYR A 331 7.80 6.41 -4.55
N GLY A 332 6.63 6.71 -4.01
CA GLY A 332 5.45 7.14 -4.74
C GLY A 332 4.25 6.25 -4.46
N THR A 333 3.06 6.83 -4.47
CA THR A 333 1.81 6.08 -4.31
C THR A 333 1.54 5.24 -5.55
N PHE A 334 0.89 4.09 -5.36
CA PHE A 334 0.43 3.25 -6.47
C PHE A 334 -0.80 3.91 -7.12
N ILE A 335 -0.63 4.44 -8.32
CA ILE A 335 -1.66 5.26 -8.99
C ILE A 335 -2.96 4.50 -9.23
N PRO A 336 -2.96 3.22 -9.67
CA PRO A 336 -4.19 2.45 -9.90
C PRO A 336 -4.98 2.13 -8.62
N GLN A 337 -4.47 2.47 -7.45
CA GLN A 337 -5.05 2.25 -6.11
C GLN A 337 -5.08 0.80 -5.63
N SER A 338 -5.35 -0.19 -6.48
CA SER A 338 -5.28 -1.60 -6.11
C SER A 338 -4.64 -2.45 -7.20
N VAL A 339 -3.87 -3.44 -6.79
CA VAL A 339 -3.17 -4.38 -7.68
C VAL A 339 -4.19 -5.32 -8.33
N GLU A 340 -5.20 -5.72 -7.59
CA GLU A 340 -6.29 -6.57 -8.07
C GLU A 340 -6.98 -5.93 -9.27
N LYS A 341 -7.27 -4.63 -9.18
CA LYS A 341 -7.87 -3.87 -10.29
C LYS A 341 -7.02 -3.95 -11.56
N VAL A 342 -5.70 -3.70 -11.43
CA VAL A 342 -4.76 -3.76 -12.57
C VAL A 342 -4.65 -5.17 -13.17
N VAL A 343 -4.69 -6.21 -12.33
CA VAL A 343 -4.58 -7.60 -12.80
C VAL A 343 -5.86 -8.05 -13.51
N LEU A 344 -7.02 -7.56 -13.09
CA LEU A 344 -8.33 -8.00 -13.58
C LEU A 344 -8.83 -7.19 -14.76
N GLU A 345 -8.61 -5.89 -14.74
CA GLU A 345 -8.99 -5.00 -15.83
C GLU A 345 -7.90 -5.03 -16.91
N ASP A 346 -8.26 -5.34 -18.16
CA ASP A 346 -7.34 -5.29 -19.32
C ASP A 346 -7.15 -3.85 -19.83
N ALA A 347 -7.43 -2.85 -19.01
CA ALA A 347 -7.26 -1.44 -19.36
C ALA A 347 -5.81 -1.02 -19.10
N PRO A 348 -5.09 -0.43 -20.09
CA PRO A 348 -3.79 0.17 -19.84
C PRO A 348 -3.94 1.33 -18.87
N GLU A 349 -2.93 1.50 -17.98
CA GLU A 349 -2.90 2.68 -17.13
C GLU A 349 -2.74 3.94 -17.98
N GLU A 350 -3.69 4.86 -17.91
CA GLU A 350 -3.66 6.12 -18.65
C GLU A 350 -2.81 7.19 -17.97
N VAL A 351 -2.46 6.93 -16.72
CA VAL A 351 -1.87 7.92 -15.85
C VAL A 351 -0.55 7.45 -15.28
N TYR A 352 0.51 8.17 -15.62
CA TYR A 352 1.87 7.92 -15.16
C TYR A 352 2.43 9.13 -14.39
N ARG A 353 3.19 8.87 -13.32
CA ARG A 353 3.89 9.92 -12.57
C ARG A 353 4.93 10.64 -13.44
N ASN A 354 5.71 9.88 -14.19
CA ASN A 354 6.76 10.36 -15.09
C ASN A 354 6.39 9.99 -16.53
N ARG A 355 5.34 10.62 -17.06
CA ARG A 355 4.77 10.28 -18.37
C ARG A 355 5.79 10.38 -19.50
N PHE A 356 6.62 11.42 -19.48
CA PHE A 356 7.62 11.64 -20.51
C PHE A 356 8.72 10.56 -20.47
N LEU A 357 9.14 10.17 -19.25
CA LEU A 357 10.09 9.07 -19.05
C LEU A 357 9.51 7.74 -19.55
N VAL A 358 8.26 7.43 -19.20
CA VAL A 358 7.60 6.19 -19.65
C VAL A 358 7.48 6.15 -21.17
N GLN A 359 7.16 7.26 -21.81
CA GLN A 359 7.10 7.33 -23.28
C GLN A 359 8.47 7.06 -23.92
N ALA A 360 9.55 7.61 -23.36
CA ALA A 360 10.91 7.32 -23.81
C ALA A 360 11.28 5.85 -23.56
N MET A 361 11.00 5.31 -22.38
CA MET A 361 11.23 3.89 -22.05
C MET A 361 10.49 2.95 -23.01
N PHE A 362 9.25 3.30 -23.39
CA PHE A 362 8.51 2.55 -24.41
C PHE A 362 9.23 2.58 -25.77
N ASN A 363 9.65 3.76 -26.21
CA ASN A 363 10.36 3.91 -27.48
C ASN A 363 11.68 3.15 -27.51
N LEU A 364 12.35 3.05 -26.34
CA LEU A 364 13.58 2.28 -26.15
C LEU A 364 13.37 0.79 -25.81
N ASN A 365 12.16 0.29 -26.00
CA ASN A 365 11.79 -1.11 -25.76
C ASN A 365 12.07 -1.62 -24.31
N MET A 366 12.07 -0.72 -23.33
CA MET A 366 12.21 -1.06 -21.92
C MET A 366 10.88 -1.50 -21.30
N VAL A 367 9.79 -0.85 -21.65
CA VAL A 367 8.45 -1.12 -21.15
C VAL A 367 7.45 -1.36 -22.27
N ASP A 368 6.36 -2.04 -21.94
CA ASP A 368 5.23 -2.30 -22.83
C ASP A 368 4.04 -1.43 -22.40
N THR A 369 3.63 -0.44 -23.20
CA THR A 369 2.55 0.49 -22.85
C THR A 369 1.14 -0.06 -23.08
N VAL A 370 1.03 -1.26 -23.64
CA VAL A 370 -0.29 -1.88 -23.88
C VAL A 370 -0.98 -2.28 -22.56
N GLY A 371 -0.30 -2.09 -21.43
CA GLY A 371 -0.77 -2.54 -20.11
C GLY A 371 -0.52 -4.03 -19.90
N GLY A 372 -0.86 -4.52 -18.72
CA GLY A 372 -0.82 -5.95 -18.44
C GLY A 372 0.55 -6.51 -18.03
N GLY A 373 1.60 -5.70 -17.86
CA GLY A 373 2.90 -6.16 -17.34
C GLY A 373 2.77 -6.83 -15.98
N ILE A 374 2.03 -6.21 -15.05
CA ILE A 374 1.71 -6.81 -13.75
C ILE A 374 0.90 -8.10 -13.94
N LYS A 375 -0.15 -8.09 -14.78
CA LYS A 375 -0.96 -9.27 -15.09
C LYS A 375 -0.10 -10.42 -15.68
N LYS A 376 0.84 -10.09 -16.56
CA LYS A 376 1.79 -11.08 -17.11
C LYS A 376 2.67 -11.67 -16.01
N MET A 377 3.19 -10.87 -15.07
CA MET A 377 3.96 -11.38 -13.92
C MET A 377 3.15 -12.37 -13.08
N PHE A 378 1.88 -12.06 -12.77
CA PHE A 378 0.99 -12.98 -12.06
C PHE A 378 0.78 -14.28 -12.86
N ASN A 379 0.53 -14.18 -14.15
CA ASN A 379 0.35 -15.35 -15.02
C ASN A 379 1.64 -16.20 -15.12
N TYR A 380 2.83 -15.60 -15.16
CA TYR A 380 4.09 -16.36 -15.14
C TYR A 380 4.27 -17.09 -13.82
N GLN A 381 4.03 -16.44 -12.68
CA GLN A 381 4.09 -17.12 -11.38
C GLN A 381 3.09 -18.29 -11.32
N ARG A 382 1.84 -18.08 -11.77
CA ARG A 382 0.83 -19.15 -11.85
C ARG A 382 1.30 -20.34 -12.69
N LYS A 383 1.76 -20.08 -13.94
CA LYS A 383 2.22 -21.14 -14.86
C LYS A 383 3.42 -21.92 -14.33
N ARG A 384 4.25 -21.27 -13.52
CA ARG A 384 5.45 -21.84 -12.91
C ARG A 384 5.19 -22.48 -11.55
N LEU A 385 3.95 -22.43 -11.06
CA LEU A 385 3.53 -22.92 -9.74
C LEU A 385 4.19 -22.18 -8.56
N PHE A 386 4.61 -20.94 -8.76
CA PHE A 386 5.19 -20.09 -7.73
C PHE A 386 4.12 -19.22 -7.07
N PRO A 387 4.32 -18.79 -5.82
CA PRO A 387 3.42 -17.86 -5.15
C PRO A 387 3.24 -16.56 -5.94
N MET A 388 2.04 -15.98 -5.86
CA MET A 388 1.74 -14.71 -6.52
C MET A 388 2.61 -13.59 -5.98
N PRO A 389 2.98 -12.59 -6.83
CA PRO A 389 3.68 -11.39 -6.38
C PRO A 389 2.90 -10.69 -5.28
N GLU A 390 3.59 -10.24 -4.25
CA GLU A 390 2.99 -9.51 -3.13
C GLU A 390 3.30 -8.02 -3.22
N TYR A 391 2.30 -7.19 -2.95
CA TYR A 391 2.45 -5.75 -2.95
C TYR A 391 2.14 -5.18 -1.57
N ASP A 392 3.02 -4.31 -1.08
CA ASP A 392 2.80 -3.46 0.08
C ASP A 392 2.81 -2.00 -0.42
N LEU A 393 1.68 -1.33 -0.27
CA LEU A 393 1.43 0.03 -0.78
C LEU A 393 1.40 1.06 0.35
N SER A 394 1.92 0.70 1.52
CA SER A 394 1.97 1.56 2.70
C SER A 394 3.06 2.63 2.60
N GLU A 395 3.01 3.61 3.49
CA GLU A 395 4.06 4.63 3.70
C GLU A 395 4.42 5.47 2.45
N GLY A 396 3.52 5.59 1.48
CA GLY A 396 3.80 6.32 0.24
C GLY A 396 4.89 5.69 -0.63
N LYS A 397 5.05 4.37 -0.52
CA LYS A 397 5.97 3.53 -1.28
C LYS A 397 5.20 2.41 -1.96
N VAL A 398 5.75 1.94 -3.07
CA VAL A 398 5.36 0.68 -3.68
C VAL A 398 6.49 -0.32 -3.40
N LYS A 399 6.16 -1.40 -2.70
CA LYS A 399 7.08 -2.50 -2.43
C LYS A 399 6.48 -3.78 -3.00
N MET A 400 7.13 -4.36 -3.97
CA MET A 400 6.74 -5.62 -4.61
C MET A 400 7.70 -6.72 -4.22
N THR A 401 7.17 -7.85 -3.75
CA THR A 401 7.94 -9.06 -3.41
C THR A 401 7.63 -10.15 -4.41
N LEU A 402 8.66 -10.60 -5.12
CA LEU A 402 8.62 -11.75 -6.01
C LEU A 402 9.21 -12.95 -5.30
N ILE A 403 8.39 -13.97 -5.03
CA ILE A 403 8.82 -15.18 -4.32
C ILE A 403 9.32 -16.18 -5.35
N GLY A 404 10.56 -16.63 -5.14
CA GLY A 404 11.29 -17.58 -6.00
C GLY A 404 11.39 -18.99 -5.41
N LYS A 405 10.43 -19.40 -4.57
CA LYS A 405 10.36 -20.72 -3.97
C LYS A 405 8.94 -21.24 -4.00
N ILE A 406 8.78 -22.50 -4.35
CA ILE A 406 7.48 -23.17 -4.27
C ILE A 406 7.23 -23.51 -2.80
N LEU A 407 6.14 -22.97 -2.24
CA LEU A 407 5.77 -23.17 -0.83
C LEU A 407 5.10 -24.53 -0.61
N ASP A 408 4.20 -24.91 -1.52
CA ASP A 408 3.49 -26.17 -1.52
C ASP A 408 3.24 -26.60 -2.98
N MET A 409 3.99 -27.62 -3.42
CA MET A 409 3.94 -28.12 -4.81
C MET A 409 2.54 -28.67 -5.15
N ASN A 410 1.97 -29.43 -4.26
CA ASN A 410 0.68 -30.08 -4.51
C ASN A 410 -0.45 -29.06 -4.62
N TYR A 411 -0.44 -28.04 -3.74
CA TYR A 411 -1.42 -26.95 -3.75
C TYR A 411 -1.29 -26.13 -5.04
N ALA A 412 -0.08 -25.66 -5.34
CA ALA A 412 0.18 -24.83 -6.51
C ALA A 412 -0.18 -25.55 -7.83
N GLN A 413 0.21 -26.82 -7.95
CA GLN A 413 -0.04 -27.62 -9.16
C GLN A 413 -1.52 -27.84 -9.41
N ARG A 414 -2.31 -28.13 -8.37
CA ARG A 414 -3.74 -28.39 -8.50
C ARG A 414 -4.56 -27.13 -8.74
N LEU A 415 -4.20 -25.99 -8.11
CA LEU A 415 -4.82 -24.70 -8.41
C LEU A 415 -4.58 -24.25 -9.85
N ALA A 416 -3.37 -24.49 -10.38
CA ALA A 416 -3.04 -24.11 -11.76
C ALA A 416 -3.74 -25.00 -12.81
N GLN A 417 -4.12 -26.23 -12.45
CA GLN A 417 -4.81 -27.20 -13.32
C GLN A 417 -6.33 -27.10 -13.23
N ASP A 418 -6.87 -26.37 -12.25
CA ASP A 418 -8.32 -26.22 -12.10
C ASP A 418 -8.84 -25.16 -13.10
N GLU A 419 -9.41 -25.62 -14.21
CA GLU A 419 -9.96 -24.77 -15.27
C GLU A 419 -11.19 -23.99 -14.85
N GLU A 420 -11.83 -24.36 -13.72
CA GLU A 420 -13.00 -23.68 -13.18
C GLU A 420 -12.66 -22.43 -12.37
N LEU A 421 -11.39 -22.25 -11.96
CA LEU A 421 -10.94 -21.10 -11.19
C LEU A 421 -10.38 -20.00 -12.09
N THR A 422 -10.90 -18.80 -11.92
CA THR A 422 -10.37 -17.61 -12.58
C THR A 422 -9.05 -17.18 -11.93
N LEU A 423 -8.26 -16.37 -12.64
CA LEU A 423 -7.03 -15.78 -12.07
C LEU A 423 -7.32 -14.97 -10.79
N GLU A 424 -8.46 -14.24 -10.77
CA GLU A 424 -8.92 -13.50 -9.60
C GLU A 424 -9.12 -14.41 -8.39
N GLU A 425 -9.86 -15.51 -8.58
CA GLU A 425 -10.14 -16.46 -7.52
C GLU A 425 -8.85 -17.12 -6.98
N ILE A 426 -7.88 -17.41 -7.84
CA ILE A 426 -6.57 -17.93 -7.43
C ILE A 426 -5.81 -16.92 -6.58
N ILE A 427 -5.80 -15.63 -6.96
CA ILE A 427 -5.18 -14.55 -6.19
C ILE A 427 -5.85 -14.41 -4.82
N LEU A 428 -7.18 -14.45 -4.78
CA LEU A 428 -7.93 -14.32 -3.53
C LEU A 428 -7.75 -15.55 -2.63
N LEU A 429 -7.66 -16.75 -3.18
CA LEU A 429 -7.35 -17.97 -2.43
C LEU A 429 -5.91 -17.95 -1.88
N ASP A 430 -4.95 -17.42 -2.63
CA ASP A 430 -3.58 -17.18 -2.14
C ASP A 430 -3.56 -16.20 -0.96
N LYS A 431 -4.38 -15.12 -1.00
CA LYS A 431 -4.58 -14.21 0.14
C LYS A 431 -5.10 -14.95 1.38
N VAL A 432 -6.10 -15.81 1.21
CA VAL A 432 -6.69 -16.60 2.30
C VAL A 432 -5.65 -17.54 2.91
N GLN A 433 -4.89 -18.24 2.09
CA GLN A 433 -3.84 -19.16 2.53
C GLN A 433 -2.73 -18.42 3.30
N LYS A 434 -2.37 -17.22 2.87
CA LYS A 434 -1.39 -16.35 3.53
C LYS A 434 -1.97 -15.58 4.71
N ARG A 435 -3.22 -15.83 5.10
CA ARG A 435 -3.95 -15.15 6.19
C ARG A 435 -3.99 -13.64 6.03
N LYS A 436 -4.03 -13.13 4.80
CA LYS A 436 -4.21 -11.70 4.50
C LYS A 436 -5.68 -11.32 4.61
N GLU A 437 -5.94 -10.07 4.99
CA GLU A 437 -7.32 -9.57 5.09
C GLU A 437 -7.99 -9.51 3.71
N LEU A 438 -9.27 -9.91 3.69
CA LEU A 438 -10.14 -9.76 2.53
C LEU A 438 -11.02 -8.51 2.70
N THR A 439 -11.24 -7.81 1.61
CA THR A 439 -12.28 -6.77 1.55
C THR A 439 -13.67 -7.42 1.61
N THR A 440 -14.69 -6.63 1.94
CA THR A 440 -16.07 -7.11 1.98
C THR A 440 -16.57 -7.65 0.63
N THR A 441 -16.07 -7.08 -0.46
CA THR A 441 -16.43 -7.50 -1.82
C THR A 441 -15.78 -8.85 -2.17
N GLU A 442 -14.48 -9.00 -1.87
CA GLU A 442 -13.72 -10.25 -2.07
C GLU A 442 -14.30 -11.40 -1.23
N GLU A 443 -14.64 -11.13 0.04
CA GLU A 443 -15.31 -12.13 0.88
C GLU A 443 -16.61 -12.61 0.27
N LYS A 444 -17.50 -11.67 -0.14
CA LYS A 444 -18.78 -11.99 -0.76
C LYS A 444 -18.59 -12.82 -2.04
N HIS A 445 -17.61 -12.47 -2.87
CA HIS A 445 -17.30 -13.20 -4.10
C HIS A 445 -16.90 -14.65 -3.81
N LEU A 446 -15.90 -14.85 -2.93
CA LEU A 446 -15.42 -16.19 -2.58
C LEU A 446 -16.48 -17.04 -1.87
N ARG A 447 -17.34 -16.45 -1.04
CA ARG A 447 -18.46 -17.14 -0.41
C ARG A 447 -19.54 -17.56 -1.40
N LYS A 448 -19.90 -16.68 -2.35
CA LYS A 448 -20.87 -16.99 -3.40
C LYS A 448 -20.42 -18.16 -4.27
N ARG A 449 -19.12 -18.27 -4.48
CA ARG A 449 -18.51 -19.38 -5.24
C ARG A 449 -18.19 -20.60 -4.36
N HIS A 450 -18.50 -20.58 -3.06
CA HIS A 450 -18.20 -21.63 -2.09
C HIS A 450 -16.72 -22.01 -1.99
N LEU A 451 -15.81 -21.06 -2.23
CA LEU A 451 -14.37 -21.28 -2.26
C LEU A 451 -13.73 -21.18 -0.87
N ILE A 452 -14.37 -20.52 0.10
CA ILE A 452 -13.88 -20.35 1.47
C ILE A 452 -14.93 -20.72 2.51
N GLU A 453 -14.43 -21.13 3.67
CA GLU A 453 -15.19 -21.36 4.91
C GLU A 453 -14.62 -20.47 6.06
N GLY A 454 -15.27 -20.54 7.23
CA GLY A 454 -14.86 -19.75 8.39
C GLY A 454 -15.59 -18.41 8.51
N ARG A 455 -15.14 -17.56 9.44
CA ARG A 455 -15.71 -16.22 9.70
C ARG A 455 -14.59 -15.20 9.87
N LYS A 456 -14.86 -13.94 9.51
CA LYS A 456 -13.89 -12.85 9.66
C LYS A 456 -13.31 -12.78 11.08
N PRO A 457 -12.00 -12.64 11.23
CA PRO A 457 -10.96 -12.57 10.19
C PRO A 457 -10.43 -13.95 9.74
N ASN A 458 -10.96 -15.05 10.28
CA ASN A 458 -10.41 -16.41 10.18
C ASN A 458 -11.10 -17.19 9.04
N TYR A 459 -10.69 -16.90 7.80
CA TYR A 459 -11.14 -17.66 6.62
C TYR A 459 -10.14 -18.76 6.28
N PHE A 460 -10.63 -19.86 5.75
CA PHE A 460 -9.81 -20.94 5.22
C PHE A 460 -10.49 -21.55 3.98
N ILE A 461 -9.70 -22.24 3.19
CA ILE A 461 -10.13 -22.82 1.91
C ILE A 461 -11.18 -23.90 2.15
N CYS A 462 -12.20 -23.96 1.30
CA CYS A 462 -13.29 -24.92 1.42
C CYS A 462 -12.82 -26.39 1.30
N LYS A 463 -13.68 -27.31 1.74
CA LYS A 463 -13.39 -28.76 1.73
C LYS A 463 -13.04 -29.29 0.35
N GLU A 464 -13.76 -28.88 -0.69
CA GLU A 464 -13.57 -29.36 -2.05
C GLU A 464 -12.21 -29.00 -2.61
N ILE A 465 -11.82 -27.73 -2.49
CA ILE A 465 -10.49 -27.27 -2.92
C ILE A 465 -9.40 -27.92 -2.07
N SER A 466 -9.57 -28.03 -0.75
CA SER A 466 -8.59 -28.67 0.12
C SER A 466 -8.40 -30.17 -0.20
N GLN A 467 -9.45 -30.84 -0.66
CA GLN A 467 -9.36 -32.22 -1.16
C GLN A 467 -8.59 -32.29 -2.48
N LYS A 468 -8.90 -31.41 -3.43
CA LYS A 468 -8.21 -31.30 -4.71
C LYS A 468 -6.74 -30.93 -4.55
N THR A 469 -6.41 -30.07 -3.57
CA THR A 469 -5.05 -29.56 -3.34
C THR A 469 -4.23 -30.36 -2.33
N GLY A 470 -4.74 -31.47 -1.81
CA GLY A 470 -4.03 -32.32 -0.84
C GLY A 470 -3.97 -31.75 0.59
N GLN A 471 -4.64 -30.63 0.86
CA GLN A 471 -4.61 -29.91 2.15
C GLN A 471 -5.68 -30.38 3.15
N LYS A 472 -6.06 -31.66 3.10
CA LYS A 472 -7.11 -32.22 3.99
C LYS A 472 -6.79 -32.07 5.47
N ALA A 473 -5.51 -32.20 5.84
CA ALA A 473 -5.06 -32.05 7.22
C ALA A 473 -5.20 -30.60 7.69
N ASP A 474 -4.77 -29.62 6.87
CA ASP A 474 -4.85 -28.19 7.21
C ASP A 474 -6.31 -27.72 7.25
N TYR A 475 -7.15 -28.20 6.33
CA TYR A 475 -8.59 -27.97 6.38
C TYR A 475 -9.18 -28.48 7.71
N SER A 476 -8.87 -29.72 8.10
CA SER A 476 -9.38 -30.30 9.32
C SER A 476 -8.91 -29.58 10.57
N LYS A 477 -7.66 -29.15 10.61
CA LYS A 477 -7.11 -28.32 11.71
C LYS A 477 -7.76 -26.94 11.78
N ASN A 478 -7.99 -26.29 10.64
CA ASN A 478 -8.61 -24.97 10.58
C ASN A 478 -10.10 -25.01 10.91
N LYS A 479 -10.83 -26.03 10.47
CA LYS A 479 -12.23 -26.26 10.81
C LYS A 479 -12.40 -26.58 12.28
N GLY A 480 -11.45 -27.31 12.84
CA GLY A 480 -11.48 -27.81 14.21
C GLY A 480 -12.43 -29.01 14.39
N LEU A 481 -12.43 -29.53 15.59
CA LEU A 481 -13.28 -30.63 16.00
C LEU A 481 -14.70 -30.14 16.33
N ASP A 482 -15.66 -31.06 16.36
CA ASP A 482 -17.02 -30.77 16.79
C ASP A 482 -17.06 -30.22 18.21
N LYS A 483 -17.99 -29.32 18.48
CA LYS A 483 -18.14 -28.71 19.81
C LYS A 483 -18.38 -29.77 20.90
N GLN A 484 -19.18 -30.78 20.58
CA GLN A 484 -19.47 -31.85 21.54
C GLN A 484 -18.20 -32.62 21.91
N TYR A 485 -17.30 -32.84 20.96
CA TYR A 485 -16.01 -33.46 21.23
C TYR A 485 -15.21 -32.70 22.29
N TYR A 486 -15.14 -31.37 22.20
CA TYR A 486 -14.43 -30.56 23.21
C TYR A 486 -15.08 -30.63 24.57
N LEU A 487 -16.43 -30.63 24.63
CA LEU A 487 -17.18 -30.75 25.87
C LEU A 487 -16.92 -32.10 26.55
N ASP A 488 -17.02 -33.18 25.78
CA ASP A 488 -16.79 -34.55 26.29
C ASP A 488 -15.32 -34.75 26.71
N PHE A 489 -14.38 -34.16 25.95
CA PHE A 489 -12.97 -34.26 26.27
C PHE A 489 -12.62 -33.57 27.61
N ILE A 490 -13.22 -32.39 27.89
CA ILE A 490 -13.08 -31.72 29.19
C ILE A 490 -13.71 -32.57 30.30
N LEU A 491 -14.92 -33.11 30.12
CA LEU A 491 -15.61 -33.92 31.10
C LEU A 491 -14.83 -35.18 31.47
N ASN A 492 -14.33 -35.90 30.47
CA ASN A 492 -13.53 -37.10 30.67
C ASN A 492 -12.23 -36.78 31.42
N ALA A 493 -11.54 -35.71 31.08
CA ALA A 493 -10.32 -35.30 31.77
C ALA A 493 -10.60 -34.92 33.24
N ILE A 494 -11.69 -34.21 33.55
CA ILE A 494 -12.10 -33.92 34.93
C ILE A 494 -12.48 -35.19 35.68
N LYS A 495 -13.12 -36.14 34.98
CA LYS A 495 -13.49 -37.43 35.57
C LYS A 495 -12.24 -38.26 35.94
N ASP A 496 -11.27 -38.33 35.05
CA ASP A 496 -10.05 -39.11 35.23
C ASP A 496 -9.14 -38.56 36.34
N HIS A 497 -9.08 -37.24 36.48
CA HIS A 497 -8.21 -36.55 37.45
C HIS A 497 -8.95 -36.01 38.68
N SER A 498 -10.26 -36.25 38.79
CA SER A 498 -11.16 -35.74 39.86
C SER A 498 -11.33 -34.21 39.86
N ASN A 499 -10.35 -33.45 39.44
CA ASN A 499 -10.41 -32.01 39.27
C ASN A 499 -9.37 -31.52 38.23
N MET A 500 -9.61 -30.37 37.67
CA MET A 500 -8.66 -29.70 36.73
C MET A 500 -8.60 -28.20 36.99
N THR A 501 -7.41 -27.65 37.02
CA THR A 501 -7.23 -26.21 37.08
C THR A 501 -7.50 -25.57 35.69
N ARG A 502 -7.69 -24.26 35.67
CA ARG A 502 -7.82 -23.55 34.43
C ARG A 502 -6.60 -23.74 33.50
N ALA A 503 -5.39 -23.73 34.09
CA ALA A 503 -4.15 -23.91 33.33
C ALA A 503 -4.06 -25.32 32.69
N ASP A 504 -4.52 -26.35 33.41
CA ASP A 504 -4.56 -27.72 32.88
C ASP A 504 -5.52 -27.85 31.70
N ILE A 505 -6.71 -27.23 31.81
CA ILE A 505 -7.69 -27.23 30.70
C ILE A 505 -7.17 -26.44 29.52
N ASP A 506 -6.53 -25.30 29.72
CA ASP A 506 -5.89 -24.54 28.65
C ASP A 506 -4.86 -25.40 27.93
N LYS A 507 -3.94 -26.04 28.67
CA LYS A 507 -2.91 -26.91 28.11
C LYS A 507 -3.49 -28.13 27.37
N LEU A 508 -4.55 -28.74 27.92
CA LEU A 508 -5.24 -29.88 27.35
C LEU A 508 -5.84 -29.58 25.98
N LEU A 509 -6.42 -28.39 25.81
CA LEU A 509 -7.15 -28.01 24.60
C LEU A 509 -6.32 -27.24 23.59
N TRP A 510 -5.23 -26.58 23.99
CA TRP A 510 -4.50 -25.59 23.19
C TRP A 510 -4.14 -26.06 21.78
N GLU A 511 -3.57 -27.26 21.69
CA GLU A 511 -3.15 -27.85 20.42
C GLU A 511 -4.28 -28.53 19.64
N LYS A 512 -5.44 -28.76 20.30
CA LYS A 512 -6.62 -29.35 19.67
C LYS A 512 -7.57 -28.32 19.09
N LEU A 513 -7.41 -27.05 19.49
CA LEU A 513 -8.17 -25.95 18.93
C LEU A 513 -7.66 -25.57 17.53
N PRO A 514 -8.53 -25.04 16.65
CA PRO A 514 -8.14 -24.65 15.31
C PRO A 514 -6.90 -23.75 15.28
N ASP A 515 -5.93 -24.08 14.42
CA ASP A 515 -4.68 -23.32 14.26
C ASP A 515 -4.90 -21.89 13.73
N ILE A 516 -6.04 -21.66 13.09
CA ILE A 516 -6.43 -20.35 12.56
C ILE A 516 -6.84 -19.36 13.67
N LEU A 517 -7.11 -19.83 14.89
CA LEU A 517 -7.49 -18.96 16.01
C LEU A 517 -6.25 -18.31 16.65
N THR A 518 -6.35 -17.03 16.95
CA THR A 518 -5.35 -16.34 17.77
C THR A 518 -5.40 -16.82 19.22
N ASP A 519 -4.35 -16.57 20.00
CA ASP A 519 -4.29 -16.98 21.42
C ASP A 519 -5.46 -16.42 22.24
N VAL A 520 -5.87 -15.19 21.95
CA VAL A 520 -7.04 -14.57 22.59
C VAL A 520 -8.33 -15.31 22.21
N GLN A 521 -8.48 -15.66 20.95
CA GLN A 521 -9.65 -16.41 20.47
C GLN A 521 -9.68 -17.82 21.02
N LYS A 522 -8.53 -18.50 21.14
CA LYS A 522 -8.40 -19.82 21.80
C LYS A 522 -8.86 -19.74 23.26
N LYS A 523 -8.35 -18.76 24.02
CA LYS A 523 -8.77 -18.51 25.42
C LYS A 523 -10.27 -18.26 25.54
N ASN A 524 -10.85 -17.44 24.66
CA ASN A 524 -12.27 -17.15 24.65
C ASN A 524 -13.11 -18.40 24.32
N LYS A 525 -12.66 -19.22 23.37
CA LYS A 525 -13.34 -20.48 23.03
C LYS A 525 -13.36 -21.44 24.22
N ILE A 526 -12.24 -21.58 24.94
CA ILE A 526 -12.18 -22.39 26.17
C ILE A 526 -13.12 -21.83 27.24
N ASN A 527 -13.16 -20.50 27.43
CA ASN A 527 -14.10 -19.87 28.37
C ASN A 527 -15.56 -20.22 28.04
N ASN A 528 -15.92 -20.14 26.77
CA ASN A 528 -17.27 -20.46 26.31
C ASN A 528 -17.64 -21.95 26.54
N LEU A 529 -16.69 -22.88 26.30
CA LEU A 529 -16.91 -24.30 26.57
C LEU A 529 -17.13 -24.58 28.04
N LEU A 530 -16.32 -23.98 28.92
CA LEU A 530 -16.49 -24.10 30.37
C LEU A 530 -17.79 -23.47 30.89
N ALA A 531 -18.15 -22.29 30.38
CA ALA A 531 -19.41 -21.63 30.68
C ALA A 531 -20.61 -22.48 30.27
N GLU A 532 -20.53 -23.16 29.12
CA GLU A 532 -21.59 -24.07 28.68
C GLU A 532 -21.72 -25.30 29.54
N LEU A 533 -20.62 -25.99 29.88
CA LEU A 533 -20.65 -27.14 30.80
C LEU A 533 -21.19 -26.75 32.16
N LYS A 534 -20.85 -25.56 32.67
CA LYS A 534 -21.43 -25.01 33.91
C LYS A 534 -22.93 -24.78 33.76
N LYS A 535 -23.38 -24.19 32.63
CA LYS A 535 -24.81 -23.96 32.36
C LYS A 535 -25.59 -25.28 32.25
N GLN A 536 -24.95 -26.33 31.75
CA GLN A 536 -25.52 -27.69 31.67
C GLN A 536 -25.49 -28.43 32.98
N ASN A 537 -25.04 -27.79 34.10
CA ASN A 537 -24.87 -28.39 35.41
C ASN A 537 -23.98 -29.67 35.43
N LYS A 538 -23.01 -29.75 34.52
CA LYS A 538 -22.07 -30.88 34.45
C LYS A 538 -20.79 -30.64 35.25
N ILE A 539 -20.38 -29.36 35.39
CA ILE A 539 -19.19 -28.97 36.15
C ILE A 539 -19.48 -27.77 37.04
N LYS A 540 -18.71 -27.65 38.13
CA LYS A 540 -18.70 -26.46 38.98
C LYS A 540 -17.27 -26.03 39.29
N ASN A 541 -17.09 -24.73 39.54
CA ASN A 541 -15.82 -24.19 40.00
C ASN A 541 -15.83 -24.16 41.55
N ILE A 542 -14.88 -24.83 42.15
CA ILE A 542 -14.68 -24.83 43.63
C ILE A 542 -13.52 -23.91 44.05
N GLY A 543 -12.78 -23.34 43.10
CA GLY A 543 -11.69 -22.39 43.35
C GLY A 543 -12.16 -20.93 43.35
N THR A 544 -11.20 -20.03 43.57
CA THR A 544 -11.41 -18.59 43.49
C THR A 544 -11.40 -18.09 42.03
N PHE A 545 -11.71 -16.81 41.79
CA PHE A 545 -11.64 -16.21 40.46
C PHE A 545 -10.22 -16.26 39.84
N LYS A 546 -9.18 -16.19 40.71
CA LYS A 546 -7.76 -16.26 40.28
C LYS A 546 -7.23 -17.68 40.15
N THR A 547 -7.77 -18.62 40.88
CA THR A 547 -7.35 -20.02 40.94
C THR A 547 -8.56 -20.93 40.74
N SER A 548 -9.13 -20.90 39.53
CA SER A 548 -10.30 -21.72 39.20
C SER A 548 -9.94 -23.20 39.15
N VAL A 549 -10.69 -24.02 39.91
CA VAL A 549 -10.60 -25.48 39.93
C VAL A 549 -11.97 -26.05 39.55
N TRP A 550 -12.01 -26.82 38.49
CA TRP A 550 -13.23 -27.39 37.94
C TRP A 550 -13.39 -28.86 38.37
N VAL A 551 -14.57 -29.19 38.84
CA VAL A 551 -14.96 -30.56 39.24
C VAL A 551 -16.30 -30.91 38.59
N LEU A 552 -16.59 -32.21 38.50
CA LEU A 552 -17.92 -32.69 38.11
C LEU A 552 -18.95 -32.37 39.21
N ILE A 553 -20.21 -32.21 38.82
CA ILE A 553 -21.33 -32.03 39.76
C ILE A 553 -21.94 -33.37 40.06
#